data_57a1bbbbfc5d31f5a0597d4af983ca39
#
_entry.id   57a1bbbbfc5d31f5a0597d4af983ca39
#
_cell.length_a   1.000
_cell.length_b   1.000
_cell.length_c   1.000
_cell.angle_alpha   90.00
_cell.angle_beta   90.00
_cell.angle_gamma   90.00
#
_symmetry.space_group_name_H-M   'P 1'
#
loop_
_entity.id
_entity.type
_entity.pdbx_description
1 polymer ?
#
loop_
_entity_poly.entity_id
_entity_poly.type
_entity_poly.pdbx_seq_one_letter_code
_entity_poly.pdbx_strand_id
1 'polypeptide(L)'
;MQADSDHHSSAPSNAPGLDPRRMEPGAFFRAAHRAGISEECARHWAGAVIGDGIYDPIEIMHSSQIARSFSNVVAQPPALLRKRHYRSPTDGFEKLLFETHDGLSIETVLIPLEKEGRVSLCLSSQVGCVMGCTFCATARMPHRRNLAAWEILDQFVQARTIVRSQGRKVTGVVFMGMGEPFLNVTNVLTAADWMRFPIKNSISGKAITISTVGLVQEIERYTDMHLPFRLSISLGAATDEKRAVLVPVAARTPVKRLMQAARRHALTRKERVNLSYVCVSGVNVSEQDAIDLAELIGDTPVRLDLIDVTDTSGRYHPPSPEELKAFRDALARHVKQPVVRRYSGGKDILASCGSLAGLTHHHQDAAECA
;
A
#
# COMPACT_ATOMS: atom_id res chain seq x y z
N MET A 1 49.89 45.81 -14.29
CA MET A 1 48.43 45.94 -14.46
C MET A 1 47.87 44.59 -14.82
N GLN A 2 47.49 43.85 -13.78
CA GLN A 2 46.89 42.52 -13.88
C GLN A 2 45.36 42.75 -13.82
N ALA A 3 44.65 42.19 -14.80
CA ALA A 3 43.20 42.19 -14.83
C ALA A 3 42.73 40.89 -14.23
N ASP A 4 42.12 40.95 -13.08
CA ASP A 4 41.38 39.86 -12.42
C ASP A 4 40.14 39.54 -13.20
N SER A 5 40.04 38.33 -13.73
CA SER A 5 38.85 37.75 -14.32
C SER A 5 38.06 37.01 -13.23
N ASP A 6 37.03 37.69 -12.69
CA ASP A 6 36.06 37.08 -11.80
C ASP A 6 35.24 36.01 -12.51
N HIS A 7 35.58 34.77 -12.31
CA HIS A 7 34.70 33.63 -12.58
C HIS A 7 33.64 33.54 -11.48
N HIS A 8 32.46 34.12 -11.76
CA HIS A 8 31.27 33.83 -11.00
C HIS A 8 30.85 32.37 -11.24
N SER A 9 31.34 31.51 -10.39
CA SER A 9 30.80 30.17 -10.19
C SER A 9 29.45 30.31 -9.48
N SER A 10 28.38 30.31 -10.26
CA SER A 10 27.03 30.16 -9.72
C SER A 10 26.88 28.74 -9.16
N ALA A 11 26.92 28.60 -7.84
CA ALA A 11 26.55 27.38 -7.14
C ALA A 11 25.13 26.96 -7.55
N PRO A 12 24.87 25.68 -7.81
CA PRO A 12 23.51 25.24 -8.16
C PRO A 12 22.58 25.53 -6.99
N SER A 13 21.49 26.24 -7.28
CA SER A 13 20.44 26.54 -6.31
C SER A 13 19.86 25.23 -5.76
N ASN A 14 20.06 24.97 -4.49
CA ASN A 14 19.57 23.79 -3.74
C ASN A 14 18.05 23.88 -3.45
N ALA A 15 17.26 24.54 -4.26
CA ALA A 15 15.81 24.45 -4.18
C ALA A 15 15.37 23.08 -4.71
N PRO A 16 14.60 22.30 -3.95
CA PRO A 16 14.09 21.02 -4.45
C PRO A 16 13.23 21.32 -5.67
N GLY A 17 13.67 20.84 -6.84
CA GLY A 17 12.95 21.03 -8.08
C GLY A 17 11.52 20.42 -8.02
N LEU A 18 10.65 20.86 -8.90
CA LEU A 18 9.27 20.38 -8.98
C LEU A 18 9.24 18.89 -9.35
N ASP A 19 8.77 18.07 -8.45
CA ASP A 19 8.43 16.64 -8.69
C ASP A 19 7.00 16.40 -8.16
N PRO A 20 6.03 16.05 -9.04
CA PRO A 20 4.65 15.83 -8.60
C PRO A 20 4.54 14.74 -7.55
N ARG A 21 5.47 13.77 -7.52
CA ARG A 21 5.43 12.67 -6.56
C ARG A 21 5.79 13.07 -5.12
N ARG A 22 6.38 14.27 -4.92
CA ARG A 22 6.85 14.75 -3.61
C ARG A 22 5.85 15.62 -2.87
N MET A 23 4.78 16.03 -3.50
CA MET A 23 3.77 16.94 -2.93
C MET A 23 2.36 16.54 -3.34
N GLU A 24 1.37 16.97 -2.58
CA GLU A 24 -0.03 16.74 -2.93
C GLU A 24 -0.38 17.44 -4.27
N PRO A 25 -1.40 16.95 -5.01
CA PRO A 25 -1.76 17.52 -6.32
C PRO A 25 -1.96 19.04 -6.30
N GLY A 26 -2.75 19.55 -5.35
CA GLY A 26 -3.01 20.99 -5.26
C GLY A 26 -1.75 21.81 -4.98
N ALA A 27 -0.84 21.34 -4.12
CA ALA A 27 0.43 22.00 -3.85
C ALA A 27 1.33 22.01 -5.08
N PHE A 28 1.38 20.91 -5.83
CA PHE A 28 2.13 20.81 -7.08
C PHE A 28 1.67 21.84 -8.11
N PHE A 29 0.37 21.93 -8.39
CA PHE A 29 -0.15 22.90 -9.36
C PHE A 29 0.09 24.34 -8.94
N ARG A 30 -0.06 24.66 -7.65
CA ARG A 30 0.30 26.00 -7.14
C ARG A 30 1.79 26.30 -7.29
N ALA A 31 2.66 25.33 -7.04
CA ALA A 31 4.11 25.50 -7.21
C ALA A 31 4.50 25.66 -8.69
N ALA A 32 3.92 24.87 -9.57
CA ALA A 32 4.09 25.00 -11.02
C ALA A 32 3.68 26.39 -11.53
N HIS A 33 2.51 26.88 -11.11
CA HIS A 33 2.04 28.22 -11.47
C HIS A 33 3.01 29.31 -11.00
N ARG A 34 3.51 29.24 -9.75
CA ARG A 34 4.52 30.21 -9.26
C ARG A 34 5.83 30.14 -10.05
N ALA A 35 6.15 29.00 -10.63
CA ALA A 35 7.32 28.83 -11.51
C ALA A 35 7.05 29.23 -12.97
N GLY A 36 5.89 29.84 -13.28
CA GLY A 36 5.52 30.27 -14.62
C GLY A 36 5.08 29.15 -15.56
N ILE A 37 4.78 27.95 -15.01
CA ILE A 37 4.31 26.80 -15.79
C ILE A 37 2.78 26.83 -15.86
N SER A 38 2.23 26.76 -17.09
CA SER A 38 0.78 26.70 -17.30
C SER A 38 0.18 25.44 -16.65
N GLU A 39 -1.09 25.51 -16.25
CA GLU A 39 -1.80 24.36 -15.68
C GLU A 39 -1.84 23.18 -16.66
N GLU A 40 -1.99 23.44 -17.94
CA GLU A 40 -2.00 22.43 -18.98
C GLU A 40 -0.66 21.68 -19.05
N CYS A 41 0.46 22.40 -19.06
CA CYS A 41 1.80 21.82 -19.05
C CYS A 41 2.06 21.04 -17.76
N ALA A 42 1.67 21.59 -16.61
CA ALA A 42 1.82 20.91 -15.32
C ALA A 42 0.97 19.61 -15.25
N ARG A 43 -0.24 19.64 -15.80
CA ARG A 43 -1.13 18.47 -15.89
C ARG A 43 -0.57 17.40 -16.84
N HIS A 44 -0.04 17.82 -17.98
CA HIS A 44 0.61 16.93 -18.95
C HIS A 44 1.84 16.25 -18.30
N TRP A 45 2.68 17.04 -17.64
CA TRP A 45 3.83 16.54 -16.89
C TRP A 45 3.44 15.52 -15.82
N ALA A 46 2.50 15.85 -14.93
CA ALA A 46 2.03 14.92 -13.90
C ALA A 46 1.45 13.63 -14.52
N GLY A 47 0.75 13.77 -15.66
CA GLY A 47 0.21 12.63 -16.42
C GLY A 47 1.30 11.71 -16.98
N ALA A 48 2.36 12.29 -17.53
CA ALA A 48 3.51 11.54 -18.04
C ALA A 48 4.26 10.83 -16.90
N VAL A 49 4.61 11.55 -15.84
CA VAL A 49 5.36 11.01 -14.68
C VAL A 49 4.55 9.93 -13.97
N ILE A 50 3.35 10.25 -13.53
CA ILE A 50 2.54 9.35 -12.71
C ILE A 50 1.74 8.38 -13.58
N GLY A 51 1.27 8.84 -14.76
CA GLY A 51 0.46 8.05 -15.68
C GLY A 51 1.25 7.08 -16.54
N ASP A 52 2.40 7.46 -17.04
CA ASP A 52 3.18 6.68 -18.00
C ASP A 52 4.56 6.24 -17.49
N GLY A 53 5.06 6.82 -16.39
CA GLY A 53 6.39 6.53 -15.85
C GLY A 53 7.52 7.15 -16.65
N ILE A 54 7.24 8.25 -17.36
CA ILE A 54 8.21 9.01 -18.13
C ILE A 54 8.72 10.15 -17.27
N TYR A 55 10.01 10.22 -17.03
CA TYR A 55 10.61 11.21 -16.12
C TYR A 55 11.41 12.28 -16.85
N ASP A 56 11.84 12.03 -18.08
CA ASP A 56 12.59 13.01 -18.87
C ASP A 56 11.67 14.09 -19.42
N PRO A 57 11.87 15.37 -19.06
CA PRO A 57 11.08 16.49 -19.59
C PRO A 57 11.15 16.59 -21.11
N ILE A 58 12.27 16.24 -21.74
CA ILE A 58 12.45 16.32 -23.19
C ILE A 58 11.59 15.28 -23.90
N GLU A 59 11.53 14.06 -23.35
CA GLU A 59 10.66 12.99 -23.86
C GLU A 59 9.17 13.35 -23.75
N ILE A 60 8.79 14.06 -22.66
CA ILE A 60 7.41 14.42 -22.40
C ILE A 60 6.95 15.58 -23.30
N MET A 61 7.81 16.56 -23.50
CA MET A 61 7.47 17.83 -24.16
C MET A 61 8.08 17.88 -25.56
N HIS A 62 7.31 17.62 -26.57
CA HIS A 62 7.74 17.63 -27.99
C HIS A 62 8.30 18.98 -28.50
N SER A 63 8.32 20.03 -27.68
CA SER A 63 8.86 21.35 -27.98
C SER A 63 10.15 21.61 -27.23
N SER A 64 11.27 21.76 -27.94
CA SER A 64 12.60 21.99 -27.36
C SER A 64 12.71 23.24 -26.45
N GLN A 65 11.84 24.24 -26.64
CA GLN A 65 11.84 25.46 -25.83
C GLN A 65 11.09 25.29 -24.52
N ILE A 66 9.95 24.59 -24.54
CA ILE A 66 9.18 24.26 -23.33
C ILE A 66 9.98 23.26 -22.46
N ALA A 67 10.57 22.25 -23.08
CA ALA A 67 11.40 21.27 -22.39
C ALA A 67 12.58 21.91 -21.64
N ARG A 68 13.28 22.88 -22.27
CA ARG A 68 14.41 23.60 -21.64
C ARG A 68 13.95 24.46 -20.45
N SER A 69 12.85 25.18 -20.58
CA SER A 69 12.30 25.97 -19.46
C SER A 69 11.86 25.08 -18.30
N PHE A 70 11.37 23.90 -18.61
CA PHE A 70 10.93 22.91 -17.64
C PHE A 70 12.10 22.22 -16.92
N SER A 71 13.16 21.86 -17.66
CA SER A 71 14.36 21.19 -17.13
C SER A 71 15.08 22.02 -16.06
N ASN A 72 15.00 23.35 -16.13
CA ASN A 72 15.59 24.24 -15.13
C ASN A 72 14.81 24.29 -13.81
N VAL A 73 13.56 23.86 -13.81
CA VAL A 73 12.65 23.92 -12.65
C VAL A 73 12.38 22.54 -12.06
N VAL A 74 12.53 21.50 -12.87
CA VAL A 74 12.24 20.13 -12.50
C VAL A 74 13.50 19.40 -12.04
N ALA A 75 13.50 18.89 -10.82
CA ALA A 75 14.55 17.99 -10.39
C ALA A 75 14.46 16.66 -11.15
N GLN A 76 15.60 16.08 -11.51
CA GLN A 76 15.59 14.67 -11.90
C GLN A 76 15.00 13.85 -10.75
N PRO A 77 13.87 13.17 -10.96
CA PRO A 77 13.22 12.47 -9.87
C PRO A 77 14.05 11.24 -9.49
N PRO A 78 14.30 11.02 -8.18
CA PRO A 78 14.86 9.77 -7.74
C PRO A 78 13.89 8.65 -8.09
N ALA A 79 14.40 7.49 -8.48
CA ALA A 79 13.62 6.29 -8.72
C ALA A 79 14.05 5.18 -7.78
N LEU A 80 13.11 4.30 -7.43
CA LEU A 80 13.43 3.05 -6.76
C LEU A 80 14.16 2.15 -7.75
N LEU A 81 15.25 1.52 -7.29
CA LEU A 81 15.96 0.55 -8.09
C LEU A 81 15.25 -0.81 -7.99
N ARG A 82 14.66 -1.27 -9.10
CA ARG A 82 14.06 -2.60 -9.12
C ARG A 82 15.18 -3.65 -9.21
N LYS A 83 15.32 -4.44 -8.15
CA LYS A 83 16.37 -5.48 -8.02
C LYS A 83 15.91 -6.81 -8.59
N ARG A 84 14.64 -7.18 -8.37
CA ARG A 84 14.10 -8.49 -8.78
C ARG A 84 12.62 -8.37 -9.13
N HIS A 85 12.18 -9.26 -10.00
CA HIS A 85 10.77 -9.48 -10.35
C HIS A 85 10.49 -10.98 -10.29
N TYR A 86 9.67 -11.38 -9.35
CA TYR A 86 9.25 -12.77 -9.16
C TYR A 86 7.84 -12.96 -9.69
N ARG A 87 7.58 -14.11 -10.30
CA ARG A 87 6.25 -14.49 -10.77
C ARG A 87 5.93 -15.90 -10.28
N SER A 88 4.78 -16.06 -9.61
CA SER A 88 4.27 -17.36 -9.21
C SER A 88 3.74 -18.11 -10.43
N PRO A 89 4.25 -19.32 -10.73
CA PRO A 89 3.67 -20.18 -11.75
C PRO A 89 2.35 -20.80 -11.31
N THR A 90 2.06 -20.80 -10.00
CA THR A 90 0.90 -21.48 -9.41
C THR A 90 -0.38 -20.66 -9.56
N ASP A 91 -0.31 -19.34 -9.33
CA ASP A 91 -1.52 -18.51 -9.21
C ASP A 91 -1.37 -17.13 -9.87
N GLY A 92 -0.25 -16.87 -10.55
CA GLY A 92 -0.01 -15.67 -11.32
C GLY A 92 0.22 -14.41 -10.49
N PHE A 93 0.42 -14.52 -9.18
CA PHE A 93 0.92 -13.42 -8.37
C PHE A 93 2.33 -13.04 -8.80
N GLU A 94 2.64 -11.75 -8.72
CA GLU A 94 3.98 -11.25 -9.02
C GLU A 94 4.46 -10.38 -7.87
N LYS A 95 5.76 -10.40 -7.59
CA LYS A 95 6.40 -9.60 -6.54
C LYS A 95 7.59 -8.84 -7.11
N LEU A 96 7.61 -7.54 -6.88
CA LEU A 96 8.71 -6.66 -7.22
C LEU A 96 9.49 -6.34 -5.95
N LEU A 97 10.79 -6.60 -5.97
CA LEU A 97 11.73 -6.18 -4.93
C LEU A 97 12.41 -4.90 -5.40
N PHE A 98 12.31 -3.85 -4.60
CA PHE A 98 12.96 -2.57 -4.83
C PHE A 98 14.01 -2.28 -3.77
N GLU A 99 15.06 -1.58 -4.17
CA GLU A 99 16.02 -0.94 -3.28
C GLU A 99 15.73 0.56 -3.24
N THR A 100 15.67 1.09 -2.04
CA THR A 100 15.50 2.53 -1.77
C THR A 100 16.84 3.26 -1.90
N HIS A 101 16.82 4.59 -1.95
CA HIS A 101 18.03 5.42 -2.09
C HIS A 101 19.06 5.24 -0.96
N ASP A 102 18.65 4.77 0.19
CA ASP A 102 19.49 4.45 1.36
C ASP A 102 19.83 2.95 1.47
N GLY A 103 19.66 2.19 0.37
CA GLY A 103 20.07 0.79 0.27
C GLY A 103 19.13 -0.19 1.00
N LEU A 104 17.95 0.26 1.47
CA LEU A 104 17.00 -0.60 2.13
C LEU A 104 16.03 -1.24 1.11
N SER A 105 15.46 -2.37 1.47
CA SER A 105 14.59 -3.12 0.57
C SER A 105 13.10 -2.98 0.92
N ILE A 106 12.27 -2.83 -0.11
CA ILE A 106 10.81 -2.87 -0.02
C ILE A 106 10.22 -3.73 -1.12
N GLU A 107 9.00 -4.21 -0.91
CA GLU A 107 8.33 -5.11 -1.84
C GLU A 107 6.95 -4.57 -2.23
N THR A 108 6.57 -4.83 -3.48
CA THR A 108 5.25 -4.55 -4.06
C THR A 108 4.71 -5.81 -4.68
N VAL A 109 3.43 -6.12 -4.45
CA VAL A 109 2.80 -7.32 -5.01
C VAL A 109 1.75 -6.93 -6.04
N LEU A 110 1.79 -7.62 -7.20
CA LEU A 110 0.79 -7.58 -8.24
C LEU A 110 -0.17 -8.75 -8.01
N ILE A 111 -1.40 -8.43 -7.67
CA ILE A 111 -2.45 -9.39 -7.31
C ILE A 111 -3.38 -9.57 -8.52
N PRO A 112 -3.39 -10.72 -9.18
CA PRO A 112 -4.36 -11.01 -10.23
C PRO A 112 -5.77 -11.04 -9.63
N LEU A 113 -6.73 -10.47 -10.34
CA LEU A 113 -8.13 -10.46 -9.93
C LEU A 113 -8.91 -11.48 -10.75
N GLU A 114 -10.03 -11.97 -10.21
CA GLU A 114 -10.92 -12.94 -10.89
C GLU A 114 -11.32 -12.50 -12.30
N LYS A 115 -11.54 -11.21 -12.49
CA LYS A 115 -11.78 -10.67 -13.82
C LYS A 115 -10.47 -10.60 -14.59
N GLU A 116 -10.39 -11.39 -15.66
CA GLU A 116 -9.23 -11.48 -16.55
C GLU A 116 -8.67 -10.11 -16.95
N GLY A 117 -7.35 -10.02 -17.02
CA GLY A 117 -6.63 -8.80 -17.37
C GLY A 117 -6.64 -7.71 -16.31
N ARG A 118 -7.25 -7.92 -15.13
CA ARG A 118 -7.26 -6.94 -14.04
C ARG A 118 -6.32 -7.33 -12.91
N VAL A 119 -5.63 -6.31 -12.39
CA VAL A 119 -4.65 -6.45 -11.32
C VAL A 119 -4.94 -5.42 -10.22
N SER A 120 -4.79 -5.82 -8.97
CA SER A 120 -4.68 -4.92 -7.82
C SER A 120 -3.22 -4.87 -7.36
N LEU A 121 -2.73 -3.70 -6.96
CA LEU A 121 -1.38 -3.56 -6.41
C LEU A 121 -1.45 -3.53 -4.89
N CYS A 122 -0.56 -4.29 -4.24
CA CYS A 122 -0.32 -4.21 -2.80
C CYS A 122 0.98 -3.42 -2.58
N LEU A 123 0.85 -2.21 -2.04
CA LEU A 123 1.95 -1.26 -1.87
C LEU A 123 2.45 -1.24 -0.43
N SER A 124 3.75 -1.03 -0.28
CA SER A 124 4.42 -0.79 0.99
C SER A 124 4.37 0.69 1.37
N SER A 125 4.20 0.96 2.67
CA SER A 125 4.17 2.31 3.25
C SER A 125 5.39 2.64 4.12
N GLN A 126 6.13 1.62 4.54
CA GLN A 126 7.33 1.73 5.37
C GLN A 126 8.37 0.69 4.94
N VAL A 127 9.63 0.94 5.28
CA VAL A 127 10.64 -0.12 5.45
C VAL A 127 10.44 -0.69 6.84
N GLY A 128 10.19 -2.01 6.96
CA GLY A 128 9.87 -2.63 8.24
C GLY A 128 8.58 -2.10 8.88
N CYS A 129 8.25 -2.58 10.08
CA CYS A 129 7.04 -2.19 10.80
C CYS A 129 7.24 -2.28 12.31
N VAL A 130 6.81 -1.26 13.05
CA VAL A 130 6.92 -1.23 14.53
C VAL A 130 5.75 -1.89 15.24
N MET A 131 4.71 -2.31 14.51
CA MET A 131 3.49 -2.86 15.12
C MET A 131 3.70 -4.23 15.77
N GLY A 132 4.74 -4.95 15.38
CA GLY A 132 5.15 -6.18 16.07
C GLY A 132 4.20 -7.36 15.89
N CYS A 133 3.34 -7.37 14.87
CA CYS A 133 2.46 -8.52 14.60
C CYS A 133 3.29 -9.82 14.54
N THR A 134 2.95 -10.79 15.38
CA THR A 134 3.81 -11.94 15.66
C THR A 134 3.98 -12.90 14.48
N PHE A 135 3.03 -12.90 13.55
CA PHE A 135 3.05 -13.69 12.31
C PHE A 135 3.69 -12.96 11.12
N CYS A 136 4.04 -11.67 11.26
CA CYS A 136 4.43 -10.83 10.12
C CYS A 136 5.95 -10.73 9.97
N ALA A 137 6.49 -11.11 8.81
CA ALA A 137 7.91 -11.02 8.50
C ALA A 137 8.43 -9.57 8.54
N THR A 138 7.64 -8.62 8.07
CA THR A 138 7.98 -7.18 8.07
C THR A 138 8.25 -6.66 9.49
N ALA A 139 7.55 -7.17 10.50
CA ALA A 139 7.74 -6.75 11.88
C ALA A 139 9.09 -7.19 12.48
N ARG A 140 9.73 -8.21 11.87
CA ARG A 140 11.04 -8.75 12.29
C ARG A 140 12.23 -8.06 11.62
N MET A 141 11.98 -7.13 10.68
CA MET A 141 13.05 -6.39 10.00
C MET A 141 13.78 -5.45 10.96
N PRO A 142 15.13 -5.33 10.84
CA PRO A 142 15.93 -4.51 11.76
C PRO A 142 15.74 -3.01 11.51
N HIS A 143 15.58 -2.61 10.26
CA HIS A 143 15.44 -1.21 9.88
C HIS A 143 13.98 -0.81 9.74
N ARG A 144 13.66 0.41 10.21
CA ARG A 144 12.28 0.93 10.19
C ARG A 144 12.28 2.41 9.88
N ARG A 145 11.63 2.79 8.79
CA ARG A 145 11.33 4.19 8.46
C ARG A 145 10.09 4.32 7.59
N ASN A 146 9.50 5.47 7.61
CA ASN A 146 8.45 5.83 6.69
C ASN A 146 9.00 5.96 5.27
N LEU A 147 8.25 5.49 4.28
CA LEU A 147 8.51 5.81 2.88
C LEU A 147 8.01 7.23 2.59
N ALA A 148 8.78 7.99 1.83
CA ALA A 148 8.32 9.26 1.28
C ALA A 148 7.21 9.02 0.24
N ALA A 149 6.40 10.03 -0.02
CA ALA A 149 5.30 9.94 -0.98
C ALA A 149 5.79 9.52 -2.38
N TRP A 150 6.95 10.00 -2.80
CA TRP A 150 7.55 9.62 -4.08
C TRP A 150 7.95 8.14 -4.13
N GLU A 151 8.46 7.55 -3.02
CA GLU A 151 8.79 6.12 -2.96
C GLU A 151 7.54 5.25 -3.08
N ILE A 152 6.44 5.69 -2.47
CA ILE A 152 5.13 5.01 -2.58
C ILE A 152 4.59 5.12 -4.01
N LEU A 153 4.63 6.32 -4.60
CA LEU A 153 4.16 6.53 -5.97
C LEU A 153 5.02 5.81 -6.99
N ASP A 154 6.33 5.74 -6.77
CA ASP A 154 7.23 5.06 -7.71
C ASP A 154 6.98 3.53 -7.75
N GLN A 155 6.66 2.90 -6.61
CA GLN A 155 6.17 1.51 -6.60
C GLN A 155 4.95 1.35 -7.53
N PHE A 156 3.97 2.26 -7.40
CA PHE A 156 2.76 2.23 -8.21
C PHE A 156 3.04 2.43 -9.70
N VAL A 157 3.88 3.40 -10.05
CA VAL A 157 4.22 3.74 -11.43
C VAL A 157 4.95 2.58 -12.11
N GLN A 158 6.00 2.04 -11.49
CA GLN A 158 6.78 0.94 -12.06
C GLN A 158 5.95 -0.35 -12.16
N ALA A 159 5.19 -0.72 -11.11
CA ALA A 159 4.32 -1.89 -11.13
C ALA A 159 3.25 -1.77 -12.23
N ARG A 160 2.64 -0.60 -12.38
CA ARG A 160 1.62 -0.37 -13.41
C ARG A 160 2.22 -0.42 -14.83
N THR A 161 3.43 0.07 -15.03
CA THR A 161 4.12 -0.03 -16.32
C THR A 161 4.32 -1.50 -16.72
N ILE A 162 4.73 -2.34 -15.77
CA ILE A 162 4.83 -3.80 -16.00
C ILE A 162 3.46 -4.40 -16.34
N VAL A 163 2.42 -4.10 -15.57
CA VAL A 163 1.07 -4.61 -15.83
C VAL A 163 0.59 -4.23 -17.23
N ARG A 164 0.87 -2.99 -17.67
CA ARG A 164 0.50 -2.52 -19.03
C ARG A 164 1.29 -3.23 -20.13
N SER A 165 2.59 -3.44 -19.96
CA SER A 165 3.42 -4.16 -20.95
C SER A 165 2.94 -5.61 -21.16
N GLN A 166 2.24 -6.17 -20.17
CA GLN A 166 1.60 -7.49 -20.22
C GLN A 166 0.16 -7.45 -20.79
N GLY A 167 -0.30 -6.32 -21.32
CA GLY A 167 -1.68 -6.15 -21.81
C GLY A 167 -2.75 -6.11 -20.72
N ARG A 168 -2.35 -6.00 -19.44
CA ARG A 168 -3.25 -5.98 -18.28
C ARG A 168 -3.50 -4.55 -17.76
N LYS A 169 -4.43 -4.39 -16.83
CA LYS A 169 -4.81 -3.09 -16.26
C LYS A 169 -4.85 -3.13 -14.74
N VAL A 170 -4.19 -2.14 -14.11
CA VAL A 170 -4.36 -1.88 -12.67
C VAL A 170 -5.73 -1.26 -12.43
N THR A 171 -6.55 -1.89 -11.58
CA THR A 171 -7.91 -1.46 -11.26
C THR A 171 -8.14 -1.26 -9.76
N GLY A 172 -7.16 -1.56 -8.93
CA GLY A 172 -7.22 -1.36 -7.48
C GLY A 172 -5.83 -1.20 -6.86
N VAL A 173 -5.80 -0.63 -5.66
CA VAL A 173 -4.61 -0.53 -4.81
C VAL A 173 -5.00 -0.84 -3.38
N VAL A 174 -4.18 -1.61 -2.69
CA VAL A 174 -4.30 -1.84 -1.25
C VAL A 174 -2.97 -1.48 -0.57
N PHE A 175 -3.02 -0.72 0.52
CA PHE A 175 -1.89 -0.47 1.38
C PHE A 175 -1.84 -1.54 2.48
N MET A 176 -1.41 -2.74 2.08
CA MET A 176 -1.31 -3.94 2.92
C MET A 176 0.06 -4.63 2.77
N GLY A 177 1.01 -3.95 2.13
CA GLY A 177 2.40 -4.37 2.01
C GLY A 177 3.17 -4.14 3.30
N MET A 178 4.42 -3.76 3.18
CA MET A 178 5.28 -3.52 4.34
C MET A 178 4.89 -2.20 5.04
N GLY A 179 4.77 -2.26 6.39
CA GLY A 179 4.51 -1.10 7.24
C GLY A 179 3.05 -0.94 7.71
N GLU A 180 2.87 0.05 8.59
CA GLU A 180 1.56 0.52 9.08
C GLU A 180 1.23 1.86 8.41
N PRO A 181 0.26 1.90 7.49
CA PRO A 181 -0.07 3.12 6.75
C PRO A 181 -0.45 4.31 7.63
N PHE A 182 -1.08 4.07 8.78
CA PHE A 182 -1.51 5.15 9.66
C PHE A 182 -0.36 5.76 10.49
N LEU A 183 0.83 5.13 10.51
CA LEU A 183 2.06 5.78 11.00
C LEU A 183 2.76 6.63 9.92
N ASN A 184 2.29 6.53 8.66
CA ASN A 184 2.80 7.29 7.52
C ASN A 184 1.67 7.95 6.74
N VAL A 185 0.60 8.36 7.41
CA VAL A 185 -0.67 8.76 6.80
C VAL A 185 -0.51 9.88 5.76
N THR A 186 0.31 10.88 6.03
CA THR A 186 0.52 12.02 5.12
C THR A 186 1.08 11.58 3.77
N ASN A 187 2.14 10.77 3.75
CA ASN A 187 2.74 10.29 2.51
C ASN A 187 1.82 9.30 1.78
N VAL A 188 1.13 8.43 2.53
CA VAL A 188 0.16 7.48 1.97
C VAL A 188 -1.00 8.22 1.29
N LEU A 189 -1.57 9.24 1.95
CA LEU A 189 -2.66 10.03 1.38
C LEU A 189 -2.21 10.86 0.18
N THR A 190 -1.02 11.47 0.24
CA THR A 190 -0.44 12.16 -0.92
C THR A 190 -0.32 11.24 -2.13
N ALA A 191 0.19 10.02 -1.92
CA ALA A 191 0.29 9.03 -3.00
C ALA A 191 -1.09 8.59 -3.51
N ALA A 192 -2.03 8.30 -2.60
CA ALA A 192 -3.39 7.88 -2.94
C ALA A 192 -4.15 8.98 -3.71
N ASP A 193 -3.96 10.25 -3.35
CA ASP A 193 -4.57 11.38 -4.05
C ASP A 193 -4.05 11.49 -5.49
N TRP A 194 -2.78 11.29 -5.74
CA TRP A 194 -2.24 11.24 -7.09
C TRP A 194 -2.75 10.05 -7.91
N MET A 195 -2.90 8.88 -7.29
CA MET A 195 -3.43 7.68 -7.97
C MET A 195 -4.85 7.89 -8.47
N ARG A 196 -5.67 8.68 -7.77
CA ARG A 196 -7.05 9.03 -8.17
C ARG A 196 -7.18 10.34 -8.92
N PHE A 197 -6.16 11.19 -8.91
CA PHE A 197 -6.23 12.50 -9.57
C PHE A 197 -6.59 12.32 -11.06
N PRO A 198 -7.46 13.18 -11.64
CA PRO A 198 -7.95 13.01 -13.00
C PRO A 198 -6.87 13.35 -14.05
N ILE A 199 -5.84 12.52 -14.09
CA ILE A 199 -4.81 12.45 -15.11
C ILE A 199 -4.89 11.08 -15.80
N LYS A 200 -4.08 10.89 -16.86
CA LYS A 200 -4.03 9.64 -17.60
C LYS A 200 -3.81 8.43 -16.67
N ASN A 201 -4.59 7.37 -16.89
CA ASN A 201 -4.52 6.13 -16.12
C ASN A 201 -4.83 6.24 -14.62
N SER A 202 -5.58 7.23 -14.18
CA SER A 202 -6.07 7.33 -12.80
C SER A 202 -7.01 6.17 -12.44
N ILE A 203 -7.10 5.86 -11.15
CA ILE A 203 -8.01 4.84 -10.61
C ILE A 203 -9.06 5.50 -9.70
N SER A 204 -10.20 4.83 -9.51
CA SER A 204 -11.24 5.36 -8.62
C SER A 204 -10.75 5.37 -7.16
N GLY A 205 -11.05 6.44 -6.41
CA GLY A 205 -10.77 6.48 -4.97
C GLY A 205 -11.36 5.29 -4.22
N LYS A 206 -12.57 4.84 -4.59
CA LYS A 206 -13.21 3.63 -4.03
C LYS A 206 -12.48 2.32 -4.35
N ALA A 207 -11.52 2.33 -5.28
CA ALA A 207 -10.67 1.18 -5.58
C ALA A 207 -9.34 1.21 -4.80
N ILE A 208 -9.11 2.24 -3.96
CA ILE A 208 -7.96 2.35 -3.08
C ILE A 208 -8.41 2.00 -1.66
N THR A 209 -7.71 1.06 -1.02
CA THR A 209 -7.98 0.65 0.36
C THR A 209 -6.75 0.93 1.23
N ILE A 210 -6.96 1.68 2.31
CA ILE A 210 -5.93 1.93 3.32
C ILE A 210 -6.22 1.01 4.50
N SER A 211 -5.22 0.20 4.88
CA SER A 211 -5.33 -0.76 5.98
C SER A 211 -4.60 -0.27 7.21
N THR A 212 -5.09 -0.65 8.39
CA THR A 212 -4.43 -0.38 9.67
C THR A 212 -4.63 -1.55 10.63
N VAL A 213 -3.68 -1.76 11.53
CA VAL A 213 -3.86 -2.70 12.65
C VAL A 213 -4.85 -2.18 13.70
N GLY A 214 -5.32 -0.92 13.57
CA GLY A 214 -6.34 -0.36 14.46
C GLY A 214 -5.83 0.72 15.41
N LEU A 215 -5.07 1.68 14.90
CA LEU A 215 -4.70 2.89 15.59
C LEU A 215 -5.93 3.80 15.73
N VAL A 216 -6.68 3.67 16.83
CA VAL A 216 -8.02 4.26 17.02
C VAL A 216 -8.03 5.76 16.77
N GLN A 217 -7.10 6.51 17.34
CA GLN A 217 -7.03 7.96 17.17
C GLN A 217 -6.86 8.34 15.69
N GLU A 218 -6.05 7.60 14.96
CA GLU A 218 -5.82 7.84 13.53
C GLU A 218 -7.04 7.43 12.69
N ILE A 219 -7.78 6.37 13.07
CA ILE A 219 -9.05 6.02 12.45
C ILE A 219 -10.07 7.15 12.63
N GLU A 220 -10.14 7.74 13.80
CA GLU A 220 -11.04 8.86 14.11
C GLU A 220 -10.68 10.10 13.26
N ARG A 221 -9.40 10.47 13.19
CA ARG A 221 -8.90 11.56 12.32
C ARG A 221 -9.18 11.28 10.84
N TYR A 222 -8.89 10.07 10.39
CA TYR A 222 -9.16 9.64 9.01
C TYR A 222 -10.65 9.72 8.66
N THR A 223 -11.52 9.39 9.60
CA THR A 223 -12.99 9.51 9.45
C THR A 223 -13.41 10.95 9.20
N ASP A 224 -12.84 11.88 9.97
CA ASP A 224 -13.15 13.31 9.88
C ASP A 224 -12.63 13.98 8.60
N MET A 225 -11.62 13.39 7.93
CA MET A 225 -11.12 13.87 6.65
C MET A 225 -12.08 13.61 5.47
N HIS A 226 -13.08 12.76 5.61
CA HIS A 226 -14.08 12.44 4.57
C HIS A 226 -13.49 12.02 3.22
N LEU A 227 -12.35 11.31 3.23
CA LEU A 227 -11.63 10.91 2.03
C LEU A 227 -12.34 9.78 1.26
N PRO A 228 -12.18 9.70 -0.08
CA PRO A 228 -12.89 8.72 -0.91
C PRO A 228 -12.28 7.31 -0.90
N PHE A 229 -11.34 7.03 0.01
CA PHE A 229 -10.65 5.75 0.11
C PHE A 229 -11.34 4.83 1.11
N ARG A 230 -11.30 3.53 0.86
CA ARG A 230 -11.85 2.52 1.76
C ARG A 230 -10.94 2.29 2.96
N LEU A 231 -11.55 2.07 4.12
CA LEU A 231 -10.85 1.65 5.32
C LEU A 231 -10.89 0.12 5.46
N SER A 232 -9.73 -0.47 5.76
CA SER A 232 -9.60 -1.86 6.21
C SER A 232 -8.93 -1.89 7.57
N ILE A 233 -9.42 -2.74 8.47
CA ILE A 233 -8.86 -2.94 9.81
C ILE A 233 -8.42 -4.38 9.97
N SER A 234 -7.14 -4.59 10.30
CA SER A 234 -6.60 -5.91 10.65
C SER A 234 -7.01 -6.24 12.08
N LEU A 235 -8.13 -6.96 12.21
CA LEU A 235 -8.75 -7.23 13.51
C LEU A 235 -7.92 -8.21 14.35
N GLY A 236 -7.39 -9.28 13.74
CA GLY A 236 -6.61 -10.32 14.39
C GLY A 236 -7.47 -11.30 15.19
N ALA A 237 -8.19 -10.84 16.21
CA ALA A 237 -9.11 -11.65 17.02
C ALA A 237 -10.25 -10.79 17.59
N ALA A 238 -11.30 -11.45 18.09
CA ALA A 238 -12.48 -10.80 18.66
C ALA A 238 -12.32 -10.42 20.14
N THR A 239 -11.36 -11.03 20.84
CA THR A 239 -11.08 -10.74 22.26
C THR A 239 -9.73 -10.07 22.44
N ASP A 240 -9.59 -9.28 23.50
CA ASP A 240 -8.33 -8.56 23.79
C ASP A 240 -7.17 -9.53 24.03
N GLU A 241 -7.42 -10.66 24.70
CA GLU A 241 -6.41 -11.65 25.03
C GLU A 241 -5.81 -12.29 23.76
N LYS A 242 -6.66 -12.82 22.87
CA LYS A 242 -6.22 -13.43 21.62
C LYS A 242 -5.61 -12.41 20.67
N ARG A 243 -6.18 -11.19 20.65
CA ARG A 243 -5.68 -10.11 19.81
C ARG A 243 -4.29 -9.66 20.23
N ALA A 244 -4.02 -9.58 21.55
CA ALA A 244 -2.69 -9.21 22.08
C ALA A 244 -1.61 -10.24 21.72
N VAL A 245 -1.97 -11.51 21.57
CA VAL A 245 -1.04 -12.57 21.13
C VAL A 245 -0.61 -12.37 19.67
N LEU A 246 -1.56 -12.03 18.79
CA LEU A 246 -1.30 -11.88 17.36
C LEU A 246 -0.77 -10.49 16.98
N VAL A 247 -1.25 -9.46 17.68
CA VAL A 247 -0.96 -8.04 17.44
C VAL A 247 -0.59 -7.36 18.77
N PRO A 248 0.65 -7.48 19.25
CA PRO A 248 1.05 -7.04 20.59
C PRO A 248 0.77 -5.57 20.91
N VAL A 249 0.89 -4.66 19.92
CA VAL A 249 0.53 -3.25 20.09
C VAL A 249 -0.93 -3.06 20.47
N ALA A 250 -1.80 -4.02 20.13
CA ALA A 250 -3.21 -3.98 20.44
C ALA A 250 -3.53 -4.12 21.93
N ALA A 251 -2.61 -4.65 22.74
CA ALA A 251 -2.77 -4.72 24.20
C ALA A 251 -3.04 -3.35 24.87
N ARG A 252 -2.73 -2.26 24.17
CA ARG A 252 -2.97 -0.89 24.64
C ARG A 252 -4.36 -0.35 24.32
N THR A 253 -5.13 -1.05 23.49
CA THR A 253 -6.43 -0.57 23.02
C THR A 253 -7.44 -1.72 23.01
N PRO A 254 -8.47 -1.67 23.86
CA PRO A 254 -9.53 -2.68 23.87
C PRO A 254 -10.19 -2.84 22.49
N VAL A 255 -10.43 -4.07 22.08
CA VAL A 255 -11.04 -4.38 20.77
C VAL A 255 -12.43 -3.75 20.61
N LYS A 256 -13.17 -3.62 21.71
CA LYS A 256 -14.47 -2.90 21.73
C LYS A 256 -14.31 -1.43 21.35
N ARG A 257 -13.23 -0.77 21.79
CA ARG A 257 -12.93 0.64 21.41
C ARG A 257 -12.59 0.75 19.93
N LEU A 258 -11.84 -0.22 19.40
CA LEU A 258 -11.56 -0.30 17.96
C LEU A 258 -12.85 -0.45 17.15
N MET A 259 -13.77 -1.33 17.59
CA MET A 259 -15.04 -1.52 16.90
C MET A 259 -15.96 -0.29 16.99
N GLN A 260 -15.91 0.49 18.08
CA GLN A 260 -16.60 1.78 18.16
C GLN A 260 -16.10 2.76 17.11
N ALA A 261 -14.78 2.85 16.91
CA ALA A 261 -14.18 3.69 15.85
C ALA A 261 -14.57 3.20 14.45
N ALA A 262 -14.54 1.88 14.21
CA ALA A 262 -15.01 1.28 12.96
C ALA A 262 -16.48 1.60 12.68
N ARG A 263 -17.34 1.48 13.69
CA ARG A 263 -18.78 1.83 13.60
C ARG A 263 -18.97 3.31 13.27
N ARG A 264 -18.27 4.20 13.98
CA ARG A 264 -18.30 5.64 13.69
C ARG A 264 -17.91 5.91 12.24
N HIS A 265 -16.82 5.31 11.76
CA HIS A 265 -16.39 5.44 10.37
C HIS A 265 -17.46 4.97 9.39
N ALA A 266 -17.97 3.74 9.56
CA ALA A 266 -18.98 3.16 8.69
C ALA A 266 -20.24 4.03 8.56
N LEU A 267 -20.75 4.55 9.70
CA LEU A 267 -21.96 5.40 9.74
C LEU A 267 -21.70 6.78 9.14
N THR A 268 -20.57 7.41 9.45
CA THR A 268 -20.19 8.72 8.91
C THR A 268 -19.98 8.68 7.41
N ARG A 269 -19.32 7.61 6.92
CA ARG A 269 -18.99 7.45 5.50
C ARG A 269 -20.10 6.77 4.68
N LYS A 270 -21.11 6.21 5.35
CA LYS A 270 -22.19 5.42 4.74
C LYS A 270 -21.65 4.27 3.88
N GLU A 271 -20.61 3.60 4.38
CA GLU A 271 -19.95 2.49 3.70
C GLU A 271 -19.55 1.39 4.69
N ARG A 272 -19.29 0.19 4.19
CA ARG A 272 -18.79 -0.90 5.04
C ARG A 272 -17.29 -0.76 5.27
N VAL A 273 -16.86 -0.95 6.53
CA VAL A 273 -15.44 -1.14 6.86
C VAL A 273 -15.05 -2.59 6.57
N ASN A 274 -13.90 -2.80 5.93
CA ASN A 274 -13.35 -4.14 5.76
C ASN A 274 -12.64 -4.56 7.05
N LEU A 275 -13.04 -5.67 7.65
CA LEU A 275 -12.34 -6.31 8.75
C LEU A 275 -11.51 -7.48 8.19
N SER A 276 -10.20 -7.32 8.15
CA SER A 276 -9.27 -8.39 7.76
C SER A 276 -9.01 -9.29 8.97
N TYR A 277 -9.38 -10.56 8.86
CA TYR A 277 -9.25 -11.57 9.90
C TYR A 277 -8.29 -12.67 9.45
N VAL A 278 -7.08 -12.65 10.00
CA VAL A 278 -6.07 -13.68 9.71
C VAL A 278 -6.43 -14.92 10.49
N CYS A 279 -6.78 -15.99 9.79
CA CYS A 279 -7.16 -17.27 10.37
C CYS A 279 -5.92 -18.07 10.76
N VAL A 280 -5.81 -18.43 12.03
CA VAL A 280 -4.68 -19.16 12.62
C VAL A 280 -5.21 -20.39 13.33
N SER A 281 -4.78 -21.58 12.88
CA SER A 281 -5.16 -22.87 13.47
C SER A 281 -4.86 -22.90 14.97
N GLY A 282 -5.81 -23.41 15.74
CA GLY A 282 -5.70 -23.54 17.20
C GLY A 282 -5.71 -22.21 17.98
N VAL A 283 -5.89 -21.07 17.33
CA VAL A 283 -5.85 -19.74 17.98
C VAL A 283 -7.19 -19.03 17.91
N ASN A 284 -7.71 -18.80 16.69
CA ASN A 284 -8.84 -17.90 16.49
C ASN A 284 -9.89 -18.39 15.47
N VAL A 285 -10.02 -19.70 15.29
CA VAL A 285 -10.93 -20.31 14.30
C VAL A 285 -11.89 -21.32 14.91
N SER A 286 -12.17 -21.22 16.21
CA SER A 286 -13.15 -22.06 16.93
C SER A 286 -14.58 -21.51 16.76
N GLU A 287 -15.58 -22.29 17.15
CA GLU A 287 -16.97 -21.84 17.21
C GLU A 287 -17.14 -20.66 18.20
N GLN A 288 -16.43 -20.69 19.34
CA GLN A 288 -16.43 -19.58 20.29
C GLN A 288 -15.91 -18.28 19.65
N ASP A 289 -14.87 -18.36 18.79
CA ASP A 289 -14.38 -17.18 18.08
C ASP A 289 -15.43 -16.61 17.12
N ALA A 290 -16.28 -17.44 16.52
CA ALA A 290 -17.38 -16.98 15.69
C ALA A 290 -18.48 -16.28 16.50
N ILE A 291 -18.78 -16.76 17.71
CA ILE A 291 -19.71 -16.15 18.65
C ILE A 291 -19.16 -14.79 19.12
N ASP A 292 -17.90 -14.75 19.56
CA ASP A 292 -17.23 -13.53 20.02
C ASP A 292 -17.17 -12.48 18.92
N LEU A 293 -16.90 -12.89 17.65
CA LEU A 293 -16.96 -12.02 16.49
C LEU A 293 -18.37 -11.45 16.24
N ALA A 294 -19.39 -12.29 16.37
CA ALA A 294 -20.78 -11.85 16.18
C ALA A 294 -21.19 -10.81 17.22
N GLU A 295 -20.83 -11.04 18.50
CA GLU A 295 -21.08 -10.09 19.59
C GLU A 295 -20.31 -8.78 19.39
N LEU A 296 -19.02 -8.87 19.03
CA LEU A 296 -18.18 -7.70 18.82
C LEU A 296 -18.64 -6.84 17.63
N ILE A 297 -19.00 -7.47 16.52
CA ILE A 297 -19.41 -6.80 15.28
C ILE A 297 -20.83 -6.22 15.44
N GLY A 298 -21.77 -7.00 16.00
CA GLY A 298 -23.17 -6.62 16.13
C GLY A 298 -23.76 -6.13 14.80
N ASP A 299 -24.42 -4.96 14.85
CA ASP A 299 -25.02 -4.31 13.67
C ASP A 299 -24.07 -3.37 12.94
N THR A 300 -22.77 -3.34 13.27
CA THR A 300 -21.81 -2.47 12.60
C THR A 300 -21.71 -2.83 11.13
N PRO A 301 -21.83 -1.87 10.19
CA PRO A 301 -21.70 -2.15 8.77
C PRO A 301 -20.25 -2.51 8.40
N VAL A 302 -19.95 -3.80 8.38
CA VAL A 302 -18.63 -4.31 8.02
C VAL A 302 -18.71 -5.38 6.94
N ARG A 303 -17.56 -5.75 6.38
CA ARG A 303 -17.35 -6.98 5.64
C ARG A 303 -16.18 -7.71 6.28
N LEU A 304 -16.37 -8.93 6.67
CA LEU A 304 -15.33 -9.77 7.29
C LEU A 304 -14.59 -10.53 6.18
N ASP A 305 -13.31 -10.21 5.98
CA ASP A 305 -12.43 -10.84 5.02
C ASP A 305 -11.56 -11.88 5.76
N LEU A 306 -11.81 -13.18 5.55
CA LEU A 306 -11.01 -14.27 6.11
C LEU A 306 -9.76 -14.49 5.25
N ILE A 307 -8.59 -14.47 5.87
CA ILE A 307 -7.29 -14.58 5.21
C ILE A 307 -6.48 -15.68 5.92
N ASP A 308 -5.98 -16.64 5.17
CA ASP A 308 -5.11 -17.67 5.75
C ASP A 308 -3.79 -17.03 6.21
N VAL A 309 -3.33 -17.38 7.41
CA VAL A 309 -2.01 -16.93 7.89
C VAL A 309 -0.90 -17.45 6.99
N THR A 310 0.09 -16.59 6.74
CA THR A 310 1.36 -16.98 6.15
C THR A 310 2.47 -16.50 7.08
N ASP A 311 2.98 -17.39 7.90
CA ASP A 311 4.06 -17.11 8.85
C ASP A 311 5.36 -17.79 8.41
N THR A 312 6.34 -17.01 8.02
CA THR A 312 7.66 -17.50 7.59
C THR A 312 8.55 -17.98 8.74
N SER A 313 8.14 -17.77 10.01
CA SER A 313 8.85 -18.30 11.17
C SER A 313 8.43 -19.72 11.56
N GLY A 314 7.31 -20.20 11.00
CA GLY A 314 6.77 -21.52 11.32
C GLY A 314 6.04 -21.60 12.67
N ARG A 315 5.84 -20.47 13.36
CA ARG A 315 5.11 -20.44 14.64
C ARG A 315 3.61 -20.64 14.48
N TYR A 316 3.04 -20.13 13.41
CA TYR A 316 1.61 -20.19 13.14
C TYR A 316 1.32 -20.91 11.83
N HIS A 317 0.24 -21.68 11.83
CA HIS A 317 -0.19 -22.43 10.66
C HIS A 317 -1.60 -22.03 10.24
N PRO A 318 -1.91 -22.06 8.93
CA PRO A 318 -3.28 -21.87 8.47
C PRO A 318 -4.16 -23.01 8.97
N PRO A 319 -5.47 -22.78 9.16
CA PRO A 319 -6.40 -23.84 9.52
C PRO A 319 -6.47 -24.89 8.42
N SER A 320 -6.73 -26.15 8.82
CA SER A 320 -7.04 -27.21 7.86
C SER A 320 -8.33 -26.88 7.09
N PRO A 321 -8.57 -27.52 5.93
CA PRO A 321 -9.82 -27.33 5.19
C PRO A 321 -11.07 -27.61 6.05
N GLU A 322 -11.01 -28.64 6.93
CA GLU A 322 -12.10 -29.03 7.83
C GLU A 322 -12.30 -27.99 8.93
N GLU A 323 -11.22 -27.54 9.56
CA GLU A 323 -11.23 -26.49 10.61
C GLU A 323 -11.78 -25.17 10.05
N LEU A 324 -11.30 -24.77 8.85
CA LEU A 324 -11.79 -23.57 8.19
C LEU A 324 -13.27 -23.69 7.78
N LYS A 325 -13.71 -24.89 7.33
CA LYS A 325 -15.10 -25.15 7.00
C LYS A 325 -15.98 -25.02 8.25
N ALA A 326 -15.60 -25.66 9.35
CA ALA A 326 -16.34 -25.60 10.61
C ALA A 326 -16.46 -24.14 11.11
N PHE A 327 -15.38 -23.37 11.05
CA PHE A 327 -15.38 -21.96 11.42
C PHE A 327 -16.29 -21.12 10.53
N ARG A 328 -16.26 -21.33 9.21
CA ARG A 328 -17.17 -20.62 8.28
C ARG A 328 -18.62 -20.97 8.50
N ASP A 329 -18.93 -22.25 8.81
CA ASP A 329 -20.29 -22.68 9.13
C ASP A 329 -20.77 -22.03 10.44
N ALA A 330 -19.89 -21.90 11.44
CA ALA A 330 -20.17 -21.16 12.67
C ALA A 330 -20.41 -19.66 12.40
N LEU A 331 -19.55 -19.01 11.60
CA LEU A 331 -19.76 -17.60 11.19
C LEU A 331 -21.09 -17.42 10.47
N ALA A 332 -21.48 -18.33 9.60
CA ALA A 332 -22.75 -18.25 8.89
C ALA A 332 -23.97 -18.36 9.83
N ARG A 333 -23.84 -19.05 10.98
CA ARG A 333 -24.90 -19.13 12.00
C ARG A 333 -25.01 -17.87 12.86
N HIS A 334 -23.87 -17.24 13.18
CA HIS A 334 -23.80 -16.22 14.22
C HIS A 334 -23.62 -14.80 13.67
N VAL A 335 -22.85 -14.61 12.58
CA VAL A 335 -22.51 -13.29 12.03
C VAL A 335 -23.50 -12.88 10.94
N LYS A 336 -24.19 -11.75 11.12
CA LYS A 336 -25.15 -11.22 10.15
C LYS A 336 -24.49 -10.46 8.99
N GLN A 337 -23.25 -10.05 9.15
CA GLN A 337 -22.52 -9.25 8.17
C GLN A 337 -21.90 -10.15 7.09
N PRO A 338 -21.64 -9.61 5.87
CA PRO A 338 -21.00 -10.40 4.82
C PRO A 338 -19.64 -10.95 5.25
N VAL A 339 -19.44 -12.27 5.06
CA VAL A 339 -18.18 -12.97 5.29
C VAL A 339 -17.64 -13.46 3.95
N VAL A 340 -16.41 -13.10 3.63
CA VAL A 340 -15.75 -13.44 2.36
C VAL A 340 -14.43 -14.11 2.65
N ARG A 341 -14.13 -15.23 1.98
CA ARG A 341 -12.77 -15.77 1.99
C ARG A 341 -11.95 -15.00 0.95
N ARG A 342 -10.90 -14.34 1.41
CA ARG A 342 -9.96 -13.65 0.55
C ARG A 342 -8.76 -14.54 0.29
N TYR A 343 -8.51 -14.83 -0.98
CA TYR A 343 -7.34 -15.59 -1.38
C TYR A 343 -6.05 -14.79 -1.10
N SER A 344 -5.11 -15.39 -0.39
CA SER A 344 -3.76 -14.88 -0.13
C SER A 344 -2.77 -15.74 -0.91
N GLY A 345 -2.56 -15.38 -2.17
CA GLY A 345 -1.70 -16.12 -3.11
C GLY A 345 -0.24 -15.71 -3.07
N GLY A 346 0.54 -16.27 -4.00
CA GLY A 346 1.98 -16.01 -4.13
C GLY A 346 2.79 -16.57 -2.95
N LYS A 347 2.34 -17.67 -2.34
CA LYS A 347 3.05 -18.30 -1.20
C LYS A 347 4.43 -18.80 -1.60
N ASP A 348 4.54 -19.35 -2.80
CA ASP A 348 5.75 -19.89 -3.41
C ASP A 348 6.84 -18.84 -3.67
N ILE A 349 6.44 -17.58 -3.86
CA ILE A 349 7.34 -16.44 -4.05
C ILE A 349 7.37 -15.49 -2.83
N LEU A 350 6.79 -15.89 -1.69
CA LEU A 350 6.62 -15.07 -0.47
C LEU A 350 5.98 -13.70 -0.78
N ALA A 351 4.89 -13.70 -1.53
CA ALA A 351 4.10 -12.52 -1.86
C ALA A 351 2.77 -12.45 -1.09
N SER A 352 2.53 -13.37 -0.15
CA SER A 352 1.31 -13.43 0.66
C SER A 352 1.30 -12.37 1.76
N CYS A 353 0.12 -12.08 2.31
CA CYS A 353 -0.02 -11.21 3.47
C CYS A 353 0.82 -11.72 4.66
N GLY A 354 1.70 -10.88 5.20
CA GLY A 354 2.59 -11.21 6.32
C GLY A 354 3.94 -11.79 5.94
N SER A 355 4.19 -12.17 4.67
CA SER A 355 5.46 -12.79 4.25
C SER A 355 6.51 -11.81 3.73
N LEU A 356 6.17 -10.54 3.49
CA LEU A 356 7.07 -9.55 2.92
C LEU A 356 8.15 -9.13 3.92
N ALA A 357 9.42 -9.27 3.54
CA ALA A 357 10.57 -8.98 4.39
C ALA A 357 11.74 -8.28 3.68
N GLY A 358 11.57 -7.88 2.42
CA GLY A 358 12.65 -7.28 1.63
C GLY A 358 13.80 -8.24 1.32
N LEU A 359 13.55 -9.55 1.34
CA LEU A 359 14.58 -10.56 1.18
C LEU A 359 14.68 -11.04 -0.27
N THR A 360 15.92 -11.21 -0.76
CA THR A 360 16.20 -12.01 -1.95
C THR A 360 16.13 -13.49 -1.56
N HIS A 361 15.35 -14.28 -2.29
CA HIS A 361 15.38 -15.74 -2.13
C HIS A 361 16.68 -16.29 -2.69
N HIS A 362 17.47 -16.96 -1.86
CA HIS A 362 18.64 -17.71 -2.29
C HIS A 362 18.33 -19.17 -2.72
N HIS A 363 17.07 -19.56 -2.81
CA HIS A 363 16.71 -20.91 -3.23
C HIS A 363 15.56 -20.89 -4.24
N GLN A 364 15.90 -21.44 -5.40
CA GLN A 364 15.15 -21.74 -6.62
C GLN A 364 15.18 -20.63 -7.68
N ASP A 365 15.94 -20.91 -8.71
CA ASP A 365 15.90 -20.28 -10.04
C ASP A 365 14.50 -20.47 -10.65
N ALA A 366 13.56 -19.65 -10.23
CA ALA A 366 12.30 -19.48 -10.93
C ALA A 366 12.57 -18.46 -12.03
N ALA A 367 12.39 -18.86 -13.25
CA ALA A 367 12.66 -18.18 -14.50
C ALA A 367 12.70 -16.65 -14.40
N GLU A 368 13.90 -16.10 -14.57
CA GLU A 368 14.08 -14.68 -14.83
C GLU A 368 13.30 -14.34 -16.11
N CYS A 369 12.23 -13.57 -15.97
CA CYS A 369 11.62 -12.92 -17.12
C CYS A 369 12.54 -11.79 -17.54
N ALA A 370 13.28 -12.01 -18.66
CA ALA A 370 14.06 -11.02 -19.37
C ALA A 370 13.15 -9.90 -19.95
#